data_16abfd7865a4a096eb4964e6f2e719d4
#
_entry.id   16abfd7865a4a096eb4964e6f2e719d4
#
_cell.length_a   1.000
_cell.length_b   1.000
_cell.length_c   1.000
_cell.angle_alpha   90.00
_cell.angle_beta   90.00
_cell.angle_gamma   90.00
#
_symmetry.space_group_name_H-M   'P 1'
#
loop_
_entity.id
_entity.type
_entity.pdbx_description
1 polymer ?
#
loop_
_entity_poly.entity_id
_entity_poly.type
_entity_poly.pdbx_seq_one_letter_code
_entity_poly.pdbx_strand_id
1 'polypeptide(L)'
;MPASTPSRSSTPPAASPARKLAAIGAVIALVVAVLAIGIAVGKAVEGDRDGAPAGGAEAAASAAPQEDPAQQKMYDDLARKTSRREAGDPLAVGKKDAPVVLVEYADYQCSFCGRFTRETQPELIKKYVDAGTLRIEFRNFTVFGADSERAARASWAAGQQGRFWQLHDELYDRTRKGDALSEDKLVDLARASGVPDLGKFRTDIKSKAAERALKRDQDEGYGLGVQSTPSFLVNGRPVSGAQPTEVFAQAVKDAAARAAKRQAAGK
;
A
#
# COMPACT_ATOMS: atom_id res chain seq x y z
N MET A 1 -15.41 6.73 66.44
CA MET A 1 -15.97 6.77 65.09
C MET A 1 -15.67 8.11 64.46
N PRO A 2 -14.84 8.19 63.43
CA PRO A 2 -14.76 9.40 62.61
C PRO A 2 -15.43 9.14 61.24
N ALA A 3 -16.15 10.14 60.78
CA ALA A 3 -16.99 10.17 59.57
C ALA A 3 -16.14 10.22 58.30
N SER A 4 -16.55 9.42 57.32
CA SER A 4 -15.95 9.36 55.96
C SER A 4 -16.50 10.47 55.07
N THR A 5 -15.65 11.29 54.48
CA THR A 5 -15.98 12.31 53.49
C THR A 5 -16.01 11.69 52.07
N PRO A 6 -17.01 12.00 51.22
CA PRO A 6 -17.04 11.49 49.86
C PRO A 6 -16.11 12.29 48.93
N SER A 7 -15.29 11.61 48.15
CA SER A 7 -14.44 12.13 47.11
C SER A 7 -15.27 12.60 45.92
N ARG A 8 -15.11 13.84 45.49
CA ARG A 8 -15.69 14.40 44.25
C ARG A 8 -14.87 13.95 43.03
N SER A 9 -15.47 13.17 42.15
CA SER A 9 -14.92 12.91 40.84
C SER A 9 -15.18 14.12 39.89
N SER A 10 -14.12 14.73 39.40
CA SER A 10 -14.17 15.81 38.42
C SER A 10 -14.19 15.21 36.99
N THR A 11 -15.33 15.30 36.32
CA THR A 11 -15.48 14.99 34.89
C THR A 11 -14.94 16.16 34.07
N PRO A 12 -14.10 15.93 33.04
CA PRO A 12 -13.64 17.01 32.16
C PRO A 12 -14.79 17.52 31.27
N PRO A 13 -14.83 18.82 30.91
CA PRO A 13 -15.90 19.40 30.12
C PRO A 13 -15.87 18.90 28.67
N ALA A 14 -17.05 18.55 28.14
CA ALA A 14 -17.25 18.14 26.76
C ALA A 14 -16.93 19.30 25.79
N ALA A 15 -16.16 19.00 24.74
CA ALA A 15 -15.77 19.96 23.71
C ALA A 15 -17.00 20.45 22.92
N SER A 16 -17.14 21.77 22.79
CA SER A 16 -18.24 22.48 22.13
C SER A 16 -18.33 22.11 20.63
N PRO A 17 -19.56 21.90 20.10
CA PRO A 17 -19.81 21.55 18.70
C PRO A 17 -19.40 22.63 17.67
N ALA A 18 -19.24 23.89 18.11
CA ALA A 18 -18.91 25.02 17.24
C ALA A 18 -17.51 24.90 16.56
N ARG A 19 -16.55 24.19 17.18
CA ARG A 19 -15.21 24.00 16.57
C ARG A 19 -15.18 22.98 15.44
N LYS A 20 -16.12 22.04 15.38
CA LYS A 20 -16.19 21.03 14.31
C LYS A 20 -16.78 21.59 13.00
N LEU A 21 -17.66 22.57 13.08
CA LEU A 21 -18.26 23.21 11.89
C LEU A 21 -17.29 24.15 11.15
N ALA A 22 -16.38 24.80 11.87
CA ALA A 22 -15.38 25.70 11.25
C ALA A 22 -14.34 24.94 10.41
N ALA A 23 -13.98 23.71 10.80
CA ALA A 23 -13.01 22.88 10.05
C ALA A 23 -13.59 22.34 8.73
N ILE A 24 -14.88 22.02 8.70
CA ILE A 24 -15.57 21.51 7.50
C ILE A 24 -15.75 22.63 6.47
N GLY A 25 -16.03 23.87 6.90
CA GLY A 25 -16.17 25.03 6.02
C GLY A 25 -14.89 25.39 5.26
N ALA A 26 -13.72 25.25 5.90
CA ALA A 26 -12.43 25.55 5.28
C ALA A 26 -12.05 24.56 4.17
N VAL A 27 -12.38 23.27 4.33
CA VAL A 27 -12.10 22.24 3.32
C VAL A 27 -13.00 22.42 2.09
N ILE A 28 -14.27 22.75 2.27
CA ILE A 28 -15.21 22.98 1.16
C ILE A 28 -14.81 24.23 0.35
N ALA A 29 -14.35 25.28 1.00
CA ALA A 29 -13.90 26.51 0.33
C ALA A 29 -12.66 26.26 -0.53
N LEU A 30 -11.74 25.37 -0.10
CA LEU A 30 -10.53 25.03 -0.85
C LEU A 30 -10.83 24.20 -2.11
N VAL A 31 -11.78 23.28 -2.03
CA VAL A 31 -12.21 22.44 -3.18
C VAL A 31 -12.92 23.29 -4.23
N VAL A 32 -13.76 24.25 -3.83
CA VAL A 32 -14.45 25.15 -4.76
C VAL A 32 -13.49 26.10 -5.47
N ALA A 33 -12.45 26.58 -4.78
CA ALA A 33 -11.41 27.43 -5.39
C ALA A 33 -10.60 26.71 -6.46
N VAL A 34 -10.25 25.42 -6.24
CA VAL A 34 -9.51 24.59 -7.22
C VAL A 34 -10.38 24.31 -8.46
N LEU A 35 -11.69 24.07 -8.30
CA LEU A 35 -12.61 23.88 -9.41
C LEU A 35 -12.83 25.16 -10.23
N ALA A 36 -12.86 26.34 -9.60
CA ALA A 36 -13.01 27.62 -10.31
C ALA A 36 -11.80 27.98 -11.17
N ILE A 37 -10.57 27.63 -10.73
CA ILE A 37 -9.35 27.85 -11.52
C ILE A 37 -9.31 26.93 -12.75
N GLY A 38 -9.77 25.68 -12.63
CA GLY A 38 -9.85 24.73 -13.77
C GLY A 38 -10.80 25.18 -14.89
N ILE A 39 -11.91 25.86 -14.52
CA ILE A 39 -12.91 26.34 -15.50
C ILE A 39 -12.43 27.62 -16.20
N ALA A 40 -11.65 28.49 -15.51
CA ALA A 40 -11.13 29.71 -16.10
C ALA A 40 -10.06 29.47 -17.19
N VAL A 41 -9.25 28.42 -17.05
CA VAL A 41 -8.24 28.05 -18.04
C VAL A 41 -8.88 27.40 -19.29
N GLY A 42 -10.02 26.69 -19.15
CA GLY A 42 -10.71 26.05 -20.27
C GLY A 42 -11.46 27.02 -21.20
N LYS A 43 -11.83 28.22 -20.75
CA LYS A 43 -12.57 29.21 -21.57
C LYS A 43 -11.71 30.21 -22.35
N ALA A 44 -10.39 30.21 -22.14
CA ALA A 44 -9.48 31.13 -22.83
C ALA A 44 -8.97 30.59 -24.17
N VAL A 45 -9.41 29.42 -24.64
CA VAL A 45 -8.91 28.76 -25.88
C VAL A 45 -9.92 28.80 -27.04
N GLU A 46 -11.13 29.37 -26.85
CA GLU A 46 -12.13 29.48 -27.92
C GLU A 46 -12.36 30.94 -28.31
N GLY A 47 -11.45 31.49 -29.13
CA GLY A 47 -11.61 32.78 -29.73
C GLY A 47 -10.46 33.11 -30.69
N ASP A 48 -10.80 33.17 -31.96
CA ASP A 48 -10.08 33.68 -33.15
C ASP A 48 -9.37 32.62 -34.01
N ARG A 49 -10.08 32.27 -35.08
CA ARG A 49 -9.54 31.69 -36.31
C ARG A 49 -9.79 32.67 -37.43
N ASP A 50 -8.75 33.40 -37.78
CA ASP A 50 -8.55 33.87 -39.16
C ASP A 50 -7.11 34.33 -39.36
N GLY A 51 -6.43 33.79 -40.38
CA GLY A 51 -5.16 34.31 -40.89
C GLY A 51 -3.97 33.36 -40.77
N ALA A 52 -3.77 32.45 -41.77
CA ALA A 52 -2.50 31.76 -41.98
C ALA A 52 -1.43 32.70 -42.50
N PRO A 53 -0.13 32.43 -42.25
CA PRO A 53 0.66 31.70 -43.22
C PRO A 53 1.55 30.60 -42.63
N ALA A 54 1.79 29.59 -43.49
CA ALA A 54 2.62 28.43 -43.25
C ALA A 54 4.06 28.78 -42.88
N GLY A 55 4.54 28.23 -41.79
CA GLY A 55 5.93 28.30 -41.37
C GLY A 55 6.22 27.32 -40.23
N GLY A 56 6.96 26.26 -40.57
CA GLY A 56 7.77 25.45 -39.66
C GLY A 56 7.15 24.99 -38.37
N ALA A 57 6.37 23.88 -38.39
CA ALA A 57 6.10 23.10 -37.15
C ALA A 57 7.35 22.27 -36.81
N GLU A 58 8.33 22.85 -36.15
CA GLU A 58 9.26 22.09 -35.34
C GLU A 58 8.45 21.47 -34.21
N ALA A 59 8.38 20.13 -34.24
CA ALA A 59 7.77 19.35 -33.19
C ALA A 59 8.51 19.66 -31.87
N ALA A 60 7.92 20.51 -31.04
CA ALA A 60 8.32 20.63 -29.66
C ALA A 60 8.07 19.25 -29.01
N ALA A 61 9.13 18.46 -28.94
CA ALA A 61 9.15 17.26 -28.14
C ALA A 61 8.77 17.71 -26.73
N SER A 62 7.56 17.34 -26.31
CA SER A 62 7.03 17.60 -24.97
C SER A 62 7.99 16.93 -23.98
N ALA A 63 8.93 17.73 -23.42
CA ALA A 63 9.79 17.27 -22.36
C ALA A 63 8.88 16.83 -21.20
N ALA A 64 8.95 15.57 -20.83
CA ALA A 64 8.25 15.06 -19.65
C ALA A 64 8.58 16.00 -18.47
N PRO A 65 7.60 16.36 -17.62
CA PRO A 65 7.82 17.24 -16.49
C PRO A 65 9.05 16.79 -15.70
N GLN A 66 10.06 17.61 -15.59
CA GLN A 66 11.22 17.31 -14.76
C GLN A 66 10.76 17.34 -13.30
N GLU A 67 10.86 16.20 -12.63
CA GLU A 67 10.51 16.11 -11.22
C GLU A 67 11.46 16.97 -10.37
N ASP A 68 10.90 17.63 -9.36
CA ASP A 68 11.68 18.40 -8.38
C ASP A 68 12.73 17.48 -7.71
N PRO A 69 14.02 17.85 -7.76
CA PRO A 69 15.10 17.08 -7.15
C PRO A 69 14.88 16.80 -5.66
N ALA A 70 14.24 17.71 -4.91
CA ALA A 70 13.91 17.52 -3.50
C ALA A 70 12.83 16.43 -3.33
N GLN A 71 11.80 16.43 -4.18
CA GLN A 71 10.78 15.41 -4.19
C GLN A 71 11.35 14.03 -4.58
N GLN A 72 12.23 13.99 -5.59
CA GLN A 72 12.92 12.75 -5.97
C GLN A 72 13.73 12.19 -4.81
N LYS A 73 14.50 13.05 -4.12
CA LYS A 73 15.28 12.65 -2.93
C LYS A 73 14.37 12.08 -1.84
N MET A 74 13.23 12.70 -1.57
CA MET A 74 12.25 12.22 -0.59
C MET A 74 11.76 10.80 -0.94
N TYR A 75 11.42 10.53 -2.20
CA TYR A 75 11.01 9.18 -2.62
C TYR A 75 12.15 8.16 -2.52
N ASP A 76 13.37 8.54 -2.85
CA ASP A 76 14.53 7.66 -2.72
C ASP A 76 14.85 7.34 -1.25
N ASP A 77 14.70 8.32 -0.34
CA ASP A 77 14.82 8.11 1.11
C ASP A 77 13.72 7.16 1.62
N LEU A 78 12.49 7.34 1.15
CA LEU A 78 11.37 6.48 1.49
C LEU A 78 11.58 5.06 0.96
N ALA A 79 12.04 4.90 -0.28
CA ALA A 79 12.37 3.59 -0.84
C ALA A 79 13.42 2.85 0.01
N ARG A 80 14.48 3.54 0.44
CA ARG A 80 15.52 2.94 1.31
C ARG A 80 14.96 2.53 2.67
N LYS A 81 14.04 3.32 3.22
CA LYS A 81 13.42 3.05 4.52
C LYS A 81 12.47 1.85 4.49
N THR A 82 11.73 1.66 3.40
CA THR A 82 10.62 0.69 3.32
C THR A 82 10.98 -0.61 2.62
N SER A 83 11.95 -0.60 1.69
CA SER A 83 12.39 -1.81 1.01
C SER A 83 13.33 -2.63 1.92
N ARG A 84 12.81 -3.68 2.53
CA ARG A 84 13.58 -4.52 3.45
C ARG A 84 14.67 -5.31 2.74
N ARG A 85 14.37 -5.81 1.54
CA ARG A 85 15.33 -6.59 0.72
C ARG A 85 16.02 -7.71 1.51
N GLU A 86 15.32 -8.28 2.49
CA GLU A 86 15.83 -9.41 3.28
C GLU A 86 15.95 -10.66 2.39
N ALA A 87 17.07 -11.36 2.49
CA ALA A 87 17.24 -12.64 1.80
C ALA A 87 16.36 -13.68 2.51
N GLY A 88 15.56 -14.42 1.73
CA GLY A 88 14.67 -15.45 2.28
C GLY A 88 13.46 -14.91 3.02
N ASP A 89 13.12 -13.60 2.88
CA ASP A 89 11.86 -13.06 3.40
C ASP A 89 10.68 -13.83 2.78
N PRO A 90 9.92 -14.61 3.58
CA PRO A 90 8.83 -15.43 3.05
C PRO A 90 7.65 -14.58 2.53
N LEU A 91 7.55 -13.31 2.96
CA LEU A 91 6.52 -12.37 2.53
C LEU A 91 6.95 -11.58 1.29
N ALA A 92 8.00 -12.00 0.63
CA ALA A 92 8.49 -11.35 -0.57
C ALA A 92 8.65 -12.34 -1.74
N VAL A 93 8.39 -11.87 -2.96
CA VAL A 93 8.62 -12.59 -4.20
C VAL A 93 9.47 -11.74 -5.14
N GLY A 94 10.37 -12.39 -5.88
CA GLY A 94 11.34 -11.74 -6.76
C GLY A 94 12.73 -11.61 -6.14
N LYS A 95 13.70 -11.25 -6.98
CA LYS A 95 15.11 -11.17 -6.61
C LYS A 95 15.33 -10.07 -5.56
N LYS A 96 16.18 -10.34 -4.57
CA LYS A 96 16.56 -9.37 -3.53
C LYS A 96 17.12 -8.07 -4.11
N ASP A 97 17.88 -8.18 -5.19
CA ASP A 97 18.56 -7.09 -5.90
C ASP A 97 17.79 -6.52 -7.09
N ALA A 98 16.52 -6.90 -7.26
CA ALA A 98 15.65 -6.32 -8.30
C ALA A 98 15.69 -4.79 -8.26
N PRO A 99 15.83 -4.09 -9.41
CA PRO A 99 15.93 -2.62 -9.43
C PRO A 99 14.69 -1.90 -8.91
N VAL A 100 13.53 -2.57 -8.91
CA VAL A 100 12.26 -2.03 -8.42
C VAL A 100 11.74 -2.88 -7.27
N VAL A 101 11.28 -2.21 -6.19
CA VAL A 101 10.52 -2.85 -5.11
C VAL A 101 9.14 -2.22 -5.04
N LEU A 102 8.12 -3.06 -5.05
CA LEU A 102 6.74 -2.72 -4.70
C LEU A 102 6.50 -3.22 -3.29
N VAL A 103 6.23 -2.30 -2.36
CA VAL A 103 5.77 -2.61 -1.01
C VAL A 103 4.26 -2.48 -1.00
N GLU A 104 3.56 -3.51 -0.54
CA GLU A 104 2.10 -3.55 -0.42
C GLU A 104 1.67 -3.63 1.04
N TYR A 105 0.87 -2.67 1.50
CA TYR A 105 0.17 -2.70 2.80
C TYR A 105 -1.25 -3.17 2.57
N ALA A 106 -1.60 -4.35 3.08
CA ALA A 106 -2.87 -4.99 2.76
C ALA A 106 -3.50 -5.74 3.94
N ASP A 107 -4.82 -5.94 3.85
CA ASP A 107 -5.65 -6.62 4.84
C ASP A 107 -6.46 -7.72 4.16
N TYR A 108 -6.51 -8.91 4.74
CA TYR A 108 -7.18 -10.08 4.16
C TYR A 108 -8.72 -9.96 4.11
N GLN A 109 -9.34 -9.03 4.83
CA GLN A 109 -10.77 -8.73 4.69
C GLN A 109 -11.07 -7.64 3.66
N CYS A 110 -10.05 -6.98 3.13
CA CYS A 110 -10.20 -5.91 2.15
C CYS A 110 -10.49 -6.47 0.75
N SER A 111 -11.68 -6.19 0.22
CA SER A 111 -12.08 -6.64 -1.13
C SER A 111 -11.21 -6.06 -2.25
N PHE A 112 -10.72 -4.82 -2.08
CA PHE A 112 -9.81 -4.18 -3.03
C PHE A 112 -8.41 -4.81 -3.01
N CYS A 113 -7.92 -5.27 -1.84
CA CYS A 113 -6.69 -6.06 -1.76
C CYS A 113 -6.84 -7.37 -2.53
N GLY A 114 -7.96 -8.09 -2.30
CA GLY A 114 -8.26 -9.31 -3.05
C GLY A 114 -8.39 -9.08 -4.56
N ARG A 115 -8.93 -7.93 -4.99
CA ARG A 115 -8.97 -7.58 -6.42
C ARG A 115 -7.55 -7.41 -6.99
N PHE A 116 -6.69 -6.66 -6.32
CA PHE A 116 -5.29 -6.52 -6.74
C PHE A 116 -4.59 -7.88 -6.85
N THR A 117 -4.73 -8.73 -5.84
CA THR A 117 -4.11 -10.07 -5.80
C THR A 117 -4.57 -10.95 -6.96
N ARG A 118 -5.88 -10.92 -7.32
CA ARG A 118 -6.42 -11.79 -8.37
C ARG A 118 -6.21 -11.24 -9.79
N GLU A 119 -6.22 -9.93 -9.96
CA GLU A 119 -6.26 -9.31 -11.29
C GLU A 119 -4.91 -8.69 -11.70
N THR A 120 -4.25 -7.98 -10.80
CA THR A 120 -3.06 -7.18 -11.12
C THR A 120 -1.76 -7.91 -10.77
N GLN A 121 -1.67 -8.49 -9.57
CA GLN A 121 -0.45 -9.10 -9.07
C GLN A 121 0.09 -10.23 -9.98
N PRO A 122 -0.73 -11.15 -10.53
CA PRO A 122 -0.24 -12.20 -11.41
C PRO A 122 0.42 -11.66 -12.69
N GLU A 123 -0.12 -10.59 -13.27
CA GLU A 123 0.45 -9.94 -14.43
C GLU A 123 1.79 -9.25 -14.12
N LEU A 124 1.90 -8.64 -12.93
CA LEU A 124 3.15 -8.04 -12.48
C LEU A 124 4.22 -9.11 -12.22
N ILE A 125 3.83 -10.24 -11.62
CA ILE A 125 4.74 -11.37 -11.39
C ILE A 125 5.26 -11.88 -12.71
N LYS A 126 4.39 -12.28 -13.62
CA LYS A 126 4.73 -12.85 -14.92
C LYS A 126 5.63 -11.94 -15.75
N LYS A 127 5.36 -10.62 -15.73
CA LYS A 127 6.03 -9.68 -16.63
C LYS A 127 7.31 -9.09 -16.04
N TYR A 128 7.37 -8.85 -14.73
CA TYR A 128 8.44 -8.08 -14.13
C TYR A 128 9.19 -8.83 -13.03
N VAL A 129 8.51 -9.67 -12.24
CA VAL A 129 9.18 -10.47 -11.21
C VAL A 129 10.00 -11.58 -11.86
N ASP A 130 9.41 -12.32 -12.79
CA ASP A 130 10.10 -13.41 -13.52
C ASP A 130 11.26 -12.88 -14.35
N ALA A 131 11.15 -11.66 -14.89
CA ALA A 131 12.26 -10.97 -15.55
C ALA A 131 13.34 -10.43 -14.60
N GLY A 132 13.14 -10.52 -13.28
CA GLY A 132 14.06 -10.00 -12.27
C GLY A 132 14.07 -8.47 -12.12
N THR A 133 13.10 -7.79 -12.72
CA THR A 133 12.97 -6.32 -12.66
C THR A 133 12.27 -5.85 -11.39
N LEU A 134 11.30 -6.63 -10.90
CA LEU A 134 10.45 -6.30 -9.76
C LEU A 134 10.65 -7.30 -8.62
N ARG A 135 10.64 -6.79 -7.41
CA ARG A 135 10.38 -7.52 -6.16
C ARG A 135 9.12 -6.98 -5.52
N ILE A 136 8.22 -7.84 -5.09
CA ILE A 136 7.04 -7.48 -4.30
C ILE A 136 7.30 -7.87 -2.85
N GLU A 137 7.05 -6.97 -1.92
CA GLU A 137 7.18 -7.16 -0.48
C GLU A 137 5.84 -6.86 0.20
N PHE A 138 5.20 -7.88 0.76
CA PHE A 138 3.92 -7.77 1.45
C PHE A 138 4.10 -7.29 2.89
N ARG A 139 3.16 -6.47 3.37
CA ARG A 139 3.05 -5.99 4.75
C ARG A 139 1.65 -6.24 5.26
N ASN A 140 1.54 -6.98 6.35
CA ASN A 140 0.26 -7.18 7.03
C ASN A 140 -0.19 -5.88 7.70
N PHE A 141 -1.19 -5.23 7.14
CA PHE A 141 -1.75 -3.98 7.66
C PHE A 141 -3.23 -4.15 7.99
N THR A 142 -3.50 -4.69 9.18
CA THR A 142 -4.84 -5.13 9.60
C THR A 142 -5.67 -3.96 10.12
N VAL A 143 -6.71 -3.58 9.37
CA VAL A 143 -7.59 -2.43 9.68
C VAL A 143 -9.04 -2.84 9.98
N PHE A 144 -9.40 -4.11 9.74
CA PHE A 144 -10.77 -4.61 9.95
C PHE A 144 -10.91 -5.50 11.20
N GLY A 145 -9.99 -5.37 12.18
CA GLY A 145 -10.11 -5.98 13.50
C GLY A 145 -9.58 -7.41 13.60
N ALA A 146 -10.10 -8.15 14.60
CA ALA A 146 -9.53 -9.43 15.06
C ALA A 146 -9.48 -10.53 13.98
N ASP A 147 -10.44 -10.56 13.07
CA ASP A 147 -10.45 -11.54 11.98
C ASP A 147 -9.31 -11.30 10.99
N SER A 148 -9.03 -10.04 10.66
CA SER A 148 -7.88 -9.65 9.85
C SER A 148 -6.57 -10.02 10.54
N GLU A 149 -6.46 -9.77 11.85
CA GLU A 149 -5.27 -10.13 12.61
C GLU A 149 -5.04 -11.64 12.63
N ARG A 150 -6.11 -12.46 12.79
CA ARG A 150 -5.98 -13.91 12.70
C ARG A 150 -5.50 -14.39 11.34
N ALA A 151 -6.07 -13.85 10.26
CA ALA A 151 -5.66 -14.17 8.89
C ALA A 151 -4.20 -13.76 8.63
N ALA A 152 -3.79 -12.60 9.09
CA ALA A 152 -2.42 -12.11 8.97
C ALA A 152 -1.42 -12.97 9.76
N ARG A 153 -1.76 -13.40 10.98
CA ARG A 153 -0.95 -14.35 11.76
C ARG A 153 -0.84 -15.71 11.04
N ALA A 154 -1.95 -16.18 10.44
CA ALA A 154 -1.96 -17.42 9.67
C ALA A 154 -1.06 -17.32 8.43
N SER A 155 -1.12 -16.23 7.67
CA SER A 155 -0.26 -16.03 6.50
C SER A 155 1.22 -15.99 6.88
N TRP A 156 1.56 -15.29 7.97
CA TRP A 156 2.90 -15.27 8.52
C TRP A 156 3.36 -16.68 8.93
N ALA A 157 2.52 -17.45 9.64
CA ALA A 157 2.84 -18.82 10.08
C ALA A 157 3.07 -19.78 8.89
N ALA A 158 2.28 -19.66 7.83
CA ALA A 158 2.51 -20.39 6.58
C ALA A 158 3.84 -20.00 5.94
N GLY A 159 4.20 -18.73 6.01
CA GLY A 159 5.49 -18.20 5.56
C GLY A 159 6.69 -18.85 6.26
N GLN A 160 6.58 -19.14 7.58
CA GLN A 160 7.63 -19.85 8.34
C GLN A 160 7.87 -21.28 7.83
N GLN A 161 7.00 -21.77 6.95
CA GLN A 161 7.08 -23.09 6.33
C GLN A 161 7.17 -23.01 4.78
N GLY A 162 7.48 -21.83 4.24
CA GLY A 162 7.64 -21.59 2.79
C GLY A 162 6.34 -21.64 2.01
N ARG A 163 5.19 -21.39 2.67
CA ARG A 163 3.86 -21.44 2.06
C ARG A 163 3.07 -20.12 2.17
N PHE A 164 3.78 -19.01 2.32
CA PHE A 164 3.13 -17.70 2.41
C PHE A 164 2.25 -17.41 1.20
N TRP A 165 2.83 -17.44 0.00
CA TRP A 165 2.14 -17.03 -1.22
C TRP A 165 0.98 -17.96 -1.57
N GLN A 166 1.12 -19.26 -1.31
CA GLN A 166 0.03 -20.22 -1.52
C GLN A 166 -1.16 -19.93 -0.59
N LEU A 167 -0.91 -19.68 0.71
CA LEU A 167 -1.98 -19.33 1.64
C LEU A 167 -2.52 -17.92 1.39
N HIS A 168 -1.68 -16.97 0.99
CA HIS A 168 -2.07 -15.63 0.59
C HIS A 168 -3.09 -15.65 -0.56
N ASP A 169 -2.83 -16.43 -1.61
CA ASP A 169 -3.72 -16.56 -2.76
C ASP A 169 -5.04 -17.22 -2.34
N GLU A 170 -5.00 -18.28 -1.52
CA GLU A 170 -6.20 -18.91 -0.95
C GLU A 170 -7.01 -17.96 -0.07
N LEU A 171 -6.38 -17.09 0.71
CA LEU A 171 -7.08 -16.11 1.54
C LEU A 171 -7.78 -15.04 0.69
N TYR A 172 -7.25 -14.72 -0.49
CA TYR A 172 -7.79 -13.73 -1.40
C TYR A 172 -8.57 -14.29 -2.59
N ASP A 173 -8.74 -15.61 -2.74
CA ASP A 173 -9.56 -16.21 -3.83
C ASP A 173 -10.96 -15.61 -3.87
N ARG A 174 -11.49 -15.27 -2.68
CA ARG A 174 -12.75 -14.56 -2.45
C ARG A 174 -12.67 -13.72 -1.17
N THR A 175 -13.58 -12.78 -1.00
CA THR A 175 -13.70 -12.02 0.26
C THR A 175 -14.19 -12.93 1.39
N ARG A 176 -13.41 -13.03 2.47
CA ARG A 176 -13.73 -13.80 3.69
C ARG A 176 -13.93 -12.86 4.88
N LYS A 177 -14.89 -13.18 5.75
CA LYS A 177 -15.19 -12.45 6.98
C LYS A 177 -15.72 -13.40 8.06
N GLY A 178 -15.64 -12.99 9.33
CA GLY A 178 -16.21 -13.71 10.45
C GLY A 178 -15.73 -15.17 10.53
N ASP A 179 -16.66 -16.11 10.63
CA ASP A 179 -16.38 -17.55 10.79
C ASP A 179 -15.50 -18.13 9.66
N ALA A 180 -15.53 -17.54 8.46
CA ALA A 180 -14.67 -17.98 7.36
C ALA A 180 -13.17 -17.71 7.63
N LEU A 181 -12.84 -16.91 8.65
CA LEU A 181 -11.50 -16.63 9.16
C LEU A 181 -11.29 -17.18 10.59
N SER A 182 -12.14 -18.12 11.05
CA SER A 182 -11.90 -18.85 12.30
C SER A 182 -10.63 -19.70 12.22
N GLU A 183 -10.03 -20.03 13.36
CA GLU A 183 -8.78 -20.80 13.41
C GLU A 183 -8.88 -22.12 12.62
N ASP A 184 -9.99 -22.86 12.77
CA ASP A 184 -10.16 -24.13 12.06
C ASP A 184 -10.25 -23.92 10.54
N LYS A 185 -10.94 -22.89 10.08
CA LYS A 185 -10.99 -22.55 8.65
C LYS A 185 -9.63 -22.12 8.09
N LEU A 186 -8.85 -21.38 8.88
CA LEU A 186 -7.48 -21.01 8.51
C LEU A 186 -6.56 -22.24 8.42
N VAL A 187 -6.75 -23.23 9.30
CA VAL A 187 -6.02 -24.52 9.21
C VAL A 187 -6.46 -25.32 7.97
N ASP A 188 -7.74 -25.31 7.61
CA ASP A 188 -8.21 -25.97 6.39
C ASP A 188 -7.60 -25.30 5.15
N LEU A 189 -7.54 -23.97 5.11
CA LEU A 189 -6.87 -23.21 4.04
C LEU A 189 -5.36 -23.50 4.01
N ALA A 190 -4.69 -23.55 5.17
CA ALA A 190 -3.28 -23.89 5.26
C ALA A 190 -2.98 -25.30 4.73
N ARG A 191 -3.87 -26.26 5.02
CA ARG A 191 -3.78 -27.63 4.47
C ARG A 191 -3.91 -27.63 2.95
N ALA A 192 -4.91 -26.89 2.41
CA ALA A 192 -5.10 -26.74 0.97
C ALA A 192 -3.89 -26.07 0.29
N SER A 193 -3.25 -25.11 0.98
CA SER A 193 -2.03 -24.42 0.53
C SER A 193 -0.76 -25.27 0.65
N GLY A 194 -0.85 -26.50 1.15
CA GLY A 194 0.28 -27.41 1.29
C GLY A 194 1.25 -27.05 2.42
N VAL A 195 0.76 -26.42 3.51
CA VAL A 195 1.56 -26.19 4.73
C VAL A 195 1.94 -27.55 5.33
N PRO A 196 3.25 -27.87 5.48
CA PRO A 196 3.68 -29.23 5.81
C PRO A 196 3.30 -29.68 7.23
N ASP A 197 3.42 -28.79 8.21
CA ASP A 197 3.17 -29.10 9.63
C ASP A 197 2.07 -28.18 10.18
N LEU A 198 0.84 -28.72 10.23
CA LEU A 198 -0.33 -28.00 10.75
C LEU A 198 -0.31 -27.83 12.28
N GLY A 199 0.43 -28.68 13.01
CA GLY A 199 0.63 -28.52 14.45
C GLY A 199 1.50 -27.31 14.76
N LYS A 200 2.65 -27.20 14.06
CA LYS A 200 3.51 -26.03 14.10
C LYS A 200 2.75 -24.77 13.65
N PHE A 201 1.98 -24.84 12.58
CA PHE A 201 1.16 -23.73 12.09
C PHE A 201 0.20 -23.18 13.16
N ARG A 202 -0.54 -24.05 13.88
CA ARG A 202 -1.42 -23.65 14.98
C ARG A 202 -0.64 -22.99 16.14
N THR A 203 0.57 -23.47 16.43
CA THR A 203 1.43 -22.89 17.46
C THR A 203 1.95 -21.52 17.00
N ASP A 204 2.41 -21.42 15.76
CA ASP A 204 3.00 -20.20 15.21
C ASP A 204 1.98 -19.06 15.11
N ILE A 205 0.72 -19.33 14.75
CA ILE A 205 -0.36 -18.30 14.74
C ILE A 205 -0.48 -17.60 16.10
N LYS A 206 -0.32 -18.34 17.20
CA LYS A 206 -0.48 -17.84 18.58
C LYS A 206 0.83 -17.28 19.15
N SER A 207 1.92 -17.34 18.40
CA SER A 207 3.24 -17.03 18.91
C SER A 207 3.47 -15.51 19.07
N LYS A 208 4.33 -15.16 20.01
CA LYS A 208 4.85 -13.79 20.15
C LYS A 208 5.68 -13.35 18.94
N ALA A 209 6.20 -14.29 18.16
CA ALA A 209 6.92 -13.98 16.94
C ALA A 209 5.97 -13.47 15.85
N ALA A 210 4.81 -14.11 15.65
CA ALA A 210 3.76 -13.62 14.76
C ALA A 210 3.26 -12.22 15.18
N GLU A 211 3.00 -12.03 16.48
CA GLU A 211 2.56 -10.74 17.02
C GLU A 211 3.58 -9.62 16.72
N ARG A 212 4.86 -9.87 16.97
CA ARG A 212 5.92 -8.89 16.68
C ARG A 212 6.07 -8.60 15.18
N ALA A 213 5.92 -9.61 14.33
CA ALA A 213 6.00 -9.43 12.88
C ALA A 213 4.87 -8.53 12.36
N LEU A 214 3.64 -8.80 12.78
CA LEU A 214 2.48 -7.97 12.43
C LEU A 214 2.61 -6.55 12.96
N LYS A 215 3.01 -6.42 14.22
CA LYS A 215 3.21 -5.10 14.83
C LYS A 215 4.27 -4.28 14.08
N ARG A 216 5.37 -4.89 13.65
CA ARG A 216 6.40 -4.23 12.83
C ARG A 216 5.82 -3.66 11.53
N ASP A 217 4.99 -4.45 10.84
CA ASP A 217 4.38 -4.03 9.58
C ASP A 217 3.35 -2.90 9.80
N GLN A 218 2.55 -2.99 10.86
CA GLN A 218 1.58 -1.95 11.23
C GLN A 218 2.25 -0.66 11.68
N ASP A 219 3.27 -0.73 12.55
CA ASP A 219 4.00 0.44 13.01
C ASP A 219 4.70 1.16 11.84
N GLU A 220 5.25 0.40 10.88
CA GLU A 220 5.83 0.93 9.64
C GLU A 220 4.75 1.67 8.82
N GLY A 221 3.61 1.04 8.56
CA GLY A 221 2.52 1.64 7.80
C GLY A 221 1.96 2.90 8.46
N TYR A 222 1.64 2.85 9.76
CA TYR A 222 1.15 4.02 10.51
C TYR A 222 2.19 5.15 10.55
N GLY A 223 3.47 4.83 10.73
CA GLY A 223 4.56 5.80 10.69
C GLY A 223 4.77 6.48 9.34
N LEU A 224 4.23 5.90 8.27
CA LEU A 224 4.20 6.45 6.91
C LEU A 224 2.89 7.16 6.57
N GLY A 225 1.92 7.16 7.48
CA GLY A 225 0.60 7.75 7.26
C GLY A 225 -0.32 6.88 6.39
N VAL A 226 -0.10 5.57 6.30
CA VAL A 226 -1.04 4.65 5.64
C VAL A 226 -2.34 4.63 6.43
N GLN A 227 -3.46 4.94 5.78
CA GLN A 227 -4.79 5.03 6.39
C GLN A 227 -5.81 4.07 5.80
N SER A 228 -5.46 3.41 4.69
CA SER A 228 -6.38 2.50 3.98
C SER A 228 -5.61 1.40 3.25
N THR A 229 -6.33 0.33 2.92
CA THR A 229 -5.80 -0.81 2.17
C THR A 229 -6.56 -1.02 0.85
N PRO A 230 -5.89 -1.47 -0.21
CA PRO A 230 -4.44 -1.59 -0.31
C PRO A 230 -3.77 -0.23 -0.48
N SER A 231 -2.56 -0.07 0.06
CA SER A 231 -1.67 1.06 -0.21
C SER A 231 -0.33 0.53 -0.68
N PHE A 232 0.27 1.19 -1.66
CA PHE A 232 1.49 0.70 -2.29
C PHE A 232 2.56 1.77 -2.36
N LEU A 233 3.83 1.33 -2.34
CA LEU A 233 5.00 2.14 -2.65
C LEU A 233 5.81 1.45 -3.75
N VAL A 234 5.99 2.09 -4.90
CA VAL A 234 6.87 1.61 -5.98
C VAL A 234 8.16 2.44 -5.95
N ASN A 235 9.23 1.85 -5.44
CA ASN A 235 10.47 2.56 -5.12
C ASN A 235 10.20 3.88 -4.38
N GLY A 236 9.41 3.82 -3.29
CA GLY A 236 9.05 4.94 -2.44
C GLY A 236 7.92 5.85 -2.97
N ARG A 237 7.49 5.70 -4.22
CA ARG A 237 6.40 6.49 -4.80
C ARG A 237 5.05 5.87 -4.47
N PRO A 238 4.11 6.62 -3.88
CA PRO A 238 2.81 6.07 -3.50
C PRO A 238 1.93 5.78 -4.71
N VAL A 239 1.26 4.62 -4.67
CA VAL A 239 0.11 4.28 -5.50
C VAL A 239 -1.03 3.92 -4.57
N SER A 240 -2.13 4.66 -4.62
CA SER A 240 -3.25 4.49 -3.70
C SER A 240 -4.32 3.59 -4.28
N GLY A 241 -4.72 2.57 -3.51
CA GLY A 241 -5.80 1.66 -3.88
C GLY A 241 -5.46 0.69 -5.02
N ALA A 242 -6.39 -0.23 -5.29
CA ALA A 242 -6.27 -1.18 -6.38
C ALA A 242 -6.57 -0.51 -7.73
N GLN A 243 -5.58 0.24 -8.24
CA GLN A 243 -5.62 0.85 -9.56
C GLN A 243 -5.62 -0.21 -10.67
N PRO A 244 -5.98 0.13 -11.92
CA PRO A 244 -5.79 -0.75 -13.07
C PRO A 244 -4.34 -1.23 -13.22
N THR A 245 -4.17 -2.43 -13.79
CA THR A 245 -2.85 -3.06 -14.00
C THR A 245 -1.87 -2.17 -14.75
N GLU A 246 -2.35 -1.38 -15.70
CA GLU A 246 -1.57 -0.47 -16.53
C GLU A 246 -0.89 0.62 -15.70
N VAL A 247 -1.54 1.10 -14.63
CA VAL A 247 -0.97 2.10 -13.71
C VAL A 247 0.23 1.52 -12.97
N PHE A 248 0.11 0.31 -12.45
CA PHE A 248 1.23 -0.39 -11.80
C PHE A 248 2.34 -0.72 -12.81
N ALA A 249 1.98 -1.18 -14.00
CA ALA A 249 2.94 -1.49 -15.05
C ALA A 249 3.75 -0.24 -15.45
N GLN A 250 3.10 0.92 -15.55
CA GLN A 250 3.77 2.17 -15.84
C GLN A 250 4.67 2.61 -14.68
N ALA A 251 4.18 2.53 -13.44
CA ALA A 251 4.97 2.85 -12.24
C ALA A 251 6.25 1.99 -12.14
N VAL A 252 6.16 0.69 -12.45
CA VAL A 252 7.32 -0.21 -12.47
C VAL A 252 8.31 0.16 -13.58
N LYS A 253 7.84 0.46 -14.80
CA LYS A 253 8.70 0.90 -15.91
C LYS A 253 9.46 2.18 -15.57
N ASP A 254 8.75 3.17 -15.04
CA ASP A 254 9.33 4.46 -14.66
C ASP A 254 10.35 4.30 -13.53
N ALA A 255 10.06 3.47 -12.54
CA ALA A 255 10.99 3.16 -11.46
C ALA A 255 12.24 2.44 -11.97
N ALA A 256 12.10 1.50 -12.90
CA ALA A 256 13.22 0.80 -13.51
C ALA A 256 14.11 1.74 -14.34
N ALA A 257 13.49 2.62 -15.14
CA ALA A 257 14.23 3.62 -15.92
C ALA A 257 15.03 4.58 -15.03
N ARG A 258 14.42 5.04 -13.92
CA ARG A 258 15.12 5.88 -12.92
C ARG A 258 16.27 5.12 -12.24
N ALA A 259 16.09 3.85 -11.90
CA ALA A 259 17.13 3.01 -11.31
C ALA A 259 18.32 2.86 -12.28
N ALA A 260 18.06 2.59 -13.56
CA ALA A 260 19.10 2.47 -14.59
C ALA A 260 19.89 3.78 -14.78
N LYS A 261 19.19 4.94 -14.81
CA LYS A 261 19.86 6.27 -14.88
C LYS A 261 20.81 6.51 -13.70
N ARG A 262 20.39 6.16 -12.47
CA ARG A 262 21.22 6.28 -11.27
C ARG A 262 22.46 5.39 -11.32
N GLN A 263 22.33 4.15 -11.79
CA GLN A 263 23.45 3.23 -11.96
C GLN A 263 24.45 3.74 -12.99
N ALA A 264 23.97 4.38 -14.07
CA ALA A 264 24.83 4.96 -15.09
C ALA A 264 25.56 6.22 -14.58
N ALA A 265 24.92 7.05 -13.76
CA ALA A 265 25.49 8.26 -13.19
C ALA A 265 26.47 8.00 -12.02
N GLY A 266 26.41 6.84 -11.38
CA GLY A 266 27.31 6.43 -10.28
C GLY A 266 28.55 5.65 -10.74
N LYS A 267 28.72 5.44 -12.04
CA LYS A 267 29.93 4.88 -12.68
C LYS A 267 30.80 5.98 -13.25
#